data_2e2396f238da1c5159461ed9a7c20e7e
#
_entry.id   2e2396f238da1c5159461ed9a7c20e7e
#
_cell.length_a   1.000
_cell.length_b   1.000
_cell.length_c   1.000
_cell.angle_alpha   90.00
_cell.angle_beta   90.00
_cell.angle_gamma   90.00
#
_symmetry.space_group_name_H-M   'P 1'
#
loop_
_entity.id
_entity.type
_entity.pdbx_description
1 polymer ?
#
loop_
_entity_poly.entity_id
_entity_poly.type
_entity_poly.pdbx_seq_one_letter_code
_entity_poly.pdbx_strand_id
1 'polypeptide(L)'
;MDGKLGQKIGSDIVTVVDDPTIRGGYGAYPIDDEGVNTRAKRLITNGVLTEYLNHRETAAHFGIEPNGGARAQDGLHHPLVRMSNTMIMGGNHDTIDDLMEDIDYGIYACGSRGGQVDTGKGSFQFAAQEAWLIENGELTTPLKDVSVSGLTLEILQNVNGLTRDAKLAAPGFCGKGQTVPVGDGGPIMRISEALVG
;
A
#
# COMPACT_ATOMS: atom_id res chain seq x y z
N MET A 1 -2.28 11.10 -10.03
CA MET A 1 -2.69 11.69 -8.71
C MET A 1 -2.57 13.23 -8.67
N ASP A 2 -1.94 13.82 -9.68
CA ASP A 2 -1.83 15.27 -9.81
C ASP A 2 -3.20 15.96 -9.74
N GLY A 3 -3.31 17.08 -9.03
CA GLY A 3 -4.54 17.81 -8.78
C GLY A 3 -5.56 17.15 -7.83
N LYS A 4 -5.21 16.02 -7.18
CA LYS A 4 -6.12 15.31 -6.27
C LYS A 4 -5.83 15.54 -4.78
N LEU A 5 -4.86 16.37 -4.44
CA LEU A 5 -4.57 16.72 -3.04
C LEU A 5 -5.82 17.32 -2.38
N GLY A 6 -6.17 16.83 -1.20
CA GLY A 6 -7.38 17.21 -0.47
C GLY A 6 -8.67 16.50 -0.96
N GLN A 7 -8.60 15.67 -2.00
CA GLN A 7 -9.76 14.90 -2.47
C GLN A 7 -9.87 13.56 -1.74
N LYS A 8 -11.10 13.10 -1.55
CA LYS A 8 -11.40 11.77 -1.05
C LYS A 8 -11.11 10.74 -2.15
N ILE A 9 -10.18 9.81 -1.88
CA ILE A 9 -9.74 8.79 -2.84
C ILE A 9 -9.83 7.36 -2.28
N GLY A 10 -10.24 7.21 -1.03
CA GLY A 10 -10.46 5.94 -0.35
C GLY A 10 -11.62 6.03 0.63
N SER A 11 -11.94 4.93 1.29
CA SER A 11 -12.94 4.91 2.36
C SER A 11 -12.43 5.66 3.61
N ASP A 12 -13.34 6.09 4.48
CA ASP A 12 -13.02 6.90 5.67
C ASP A 12 -12.11 6.18 6.69
N ILE A 13 -12.03 4.86 6.63
CA ILE A 13 -11.18 4.06 7.52
C ILE A 13 -9.75 3.89 7.00
N VAL A 14 -9.48 4.27 5.74
CA VAL A 14 -8.16 4.08 5.13
C VAL A 14 -7.22 5.23 5.46
N THR A 15 -6.13 4.91 6.14
CA THR A 15 -4.99 5.81 6.34
C THR A 15 -3.71 5.10 5.83
N VAL A 16 -2.96 5.76 4.95
CA VAL A 16 -1.73 5.23 4.35
C VAL A 16 -0.55 6.11 4.74
N VAL A 17 0.50 5.47 5.25
CA VAL A 17 1.75 6.14 5.65
C VAL A 17 2.91 5.53 4.88
N ASP A 18 3.83 6.37 4.39
CA ASP A 18 5.16 5.96 3.93
C ASP A 18 6.20 6.45 4.95
N ASP A 19 6.89 5.52 5.61
CA ASP A 19 7.78 5.86 6.70
C ASP A 19 9.18 5.24 6.53
N PRO A 20 10.16 6.03 6.06
CA PRO A 20 11.56 5.62 5.95
C PRO A 20 12.27 5.54 7.30
N THR A 21 11.63 5.97 8.40
CA THR A 21 12.26 6.00 9.73
C THR A 21 11.99 4.74 10.56
N ILE A 22 11.18 3.80 10.06
CA ILE A 22 10.89 2.54 10.73
C ILE A 22 12.18 1.74 10.92
N ARG A 23 12.60 1.60 12.17
CA ARG A 23 13.82 0.87 12.52
C ARG A 23 13.74 -0.59 12.10
N GLY A 24 14.70 -1.03 11.27
CA GLY A 24 14.73 -2.37 10.73
C GLY A 24 13.84 -2.59 9.50
N GLY A 25 13.11 -1.58 9.05
CA GLY A 25 12.38 -1.61 7.79
C GLY A 25 13.35 -1.69 6.61
N TYR A 26 13.04 -2.54 5.62
CA TYR A 26 13.94 -2.76 4.47
C TYR A 26 14.07 -1.53 3.57
N GLY A 27 13.04 -0.68 3.52
CA GLY A 27 13.06 0.62 2.84
C GLY A 27 13.48 1.80 3.73
N ALA A 28 14.13 1.56 4.89
CA ALA A 28 14.50 2.63 5.80
C ALA A 28 15.80 3.35 5.40
N TYR A 29 15.78 4.68 5.49
CA TYR A 29 16.94 5.55 5.27
C TYR A 29 16.74 6.90 5.95
N PRO A 30 17.78 7.54 6.51
CA PRO A 30 17.66 8.81 7.25
C PRO A 30 17.68 10.04 6.34
N ILE A 31 18.34 9.95 5.20
CA ILE A 31 18.53 11.03 4.21
C ILE A 31 18.33 10.42 2.85
N ASP A 32 17.60 11.10 1.96
CA ASP A 32 17.40 10.66 0.60
C ASP A 32 18.60 10.97 -0.32
N ASP A 33 18.56 10.50 -1.55
CA ASP A 33 19.68 10.63 -2.51
C ASP A 33 19.83 12.06 -3.08
N GLU A 34 18.98 13.01 -2.67
CA GLU A 34 19.14 14.44 -2.90
C GLU A 34 19.59 15.21 -1.64
N GLY A 35 19.92 14.51 -0.56
CA GLY A 35 20.38 15.11 0.71
C GLY A 35 19.27 15.70 1.56
N VAL A 36 18.01 15.31 1.35
CA VAL A 36 16.86 15.75 2.14
C VAL A 36 16.62 14.79 3.29
N ASN A 37 16.52 15.34 4.52
CA ASN A 37 16.13 14.53 5.69
C ASN A 37 14.76 13.91 5.50
N THR A 38 14.66 12.64 5.85
CA THR A 38 13.41 11.89 5.70
C THR A 38 12.53 11.99 6.94
N ARG A 39 11.24 11.76 6.77
CA ARG A 39 10.23 11.69 7.82
C ARG A 39 9.10 10.75 7.42
N ALA A 40 8.29 10.36 8.37
CA ALA A 40 7.01 9.72 8.05
C ALA A 40 6.11 10.69 7.25
N LYS A 41 5.45 10.17 6.22
CA LYS A 41 4.57 10.91 5.31
C LYS A 41 3.19 10.28 5.34
N ARG A 42 2.18 11.05 5.75
CA ARG A 42 0.79 10.59 5.69
C ARG A 42 0.24 10.87 4.30
N LEU A 43 0.28 9.86 3.44
CA LEU A 43 -0.16 9.99 2.05
C LEU A 43 -1.68 10.11 1.95
N ILE A 44 -2.38 9.29 2.73
CA ILE A 44 -3.84 9.29 2.81
C ILE A 44 -4.22 9.31 4.30
N THR A 45 -5.14 10.18 4.68
CA THR A 45 -5.68 10.25 6.03
C THR A 45 -7.20 10.18 5.96
N ASN A 46 -7.79 9.13 6.56
CA ASN A 46 -9.23 8.90 6.55
C ASN A 46 -9.84 9.01 5.14
N GLY A 47 -9.20 8.36 4.18
CA GLY A 47 -9.61 8.34 2.78
C GLY A 47 -9.26 9.58 1.95
N VAL A 48 -8.75 10.64 2.57
CA VAL A 48 -8.37 11.89 1.87
C VAL A 48 -6.89 11.86 1.52
N LEU A 49 -6.53 12.20 0.27
CA LEU A 49 -5.14 12.37 -0.14
C LEU A 49 -4.56 13.62 0.51
N THR A 50 -3.63 13.46 1.44
CA THR A 50 -3.09 14.55 2.27
C THR A 50 -1.67 14.95 1.90
N GLU A 51 -0.90 14.06 1.28
CA GLU A 51 0.48 14.33 0.92
C GLU A 51 0.91 13.49 -0.28
N TYR A 52 1.82 14.02 -1.11
CA TYR A 52 2.53 13.26 -2.14
C TYR A 52 3.91 12.83 -1.64
N LEU A 53 4.41 11.68 -2.10
CA LEU A 53 5.84 11.43 -2.14
C LEU A 53 6.47 12.40 -3.14
N ASN A 54 7.54 13.09 -2.76
CA ASN A 54 8.18 14.05 -3.65
C ASN A 54 9.71 14.06 -3.50
N HIS A 55 10.37 14.59 -4.52
CA HIS A 55 11.76 14.97 -4.56
C HIS A 55 11.84 16.47 -4.91
N ARG A 56 13.03 17.05 -4.99
CA ARG A 56 13.20 18.51 -5.18
C ARG A 56 12.48 19.07 -6.41
N GLU A 57 12.55 18.37 -7.54
CA GLU A 57 11.87 18.80 -8.77
C GLU A 57 10.35 18.82 -8.62
N THR A 58 9.75 17.71 -8.15
CA THR A 58 8.30 17.64 -7.96
C THR A 58 7.81 18.54 -6.82
N ALA A 59 8.62 18.73 -5.77
CA ALA A 59 8.33 19.69 -4.72
C ALA A 59 8.25 21.12 -5.26
N ALA A 60 9.21 21.50 -6.10
CA ALA A 60 9.20 22.81 -6.77
C ALA A 60 7.98 22.97 -7.70
N HIS A 61 7.62 21.90 -8.45
CA HIS A 61 6.43 21.91 -9.32
C HIS A 61 5.13 22.16 -8.54
N PHE A 62 4.99 21.56 -7.35
CA PHE A 62 3.81 21.73 -6.50
C PHE A 62 3.89 22.92 -5.53
N GLY A 63 5.01 23.64 -5.48
CA GLY A 63 5.22 24.76 -4.55
C GLY A 63 5.25 24.33 -3.08
N ILE A 64 5.78 23.13 -2.77
CA ILE A 64 5.89 22.55 -1.43
C ILE A 64 7.35 22.20 -1.11
N GLU A 65 7.63 21.89 0.16
CA GLU A 65 8.94 21.41 0.57
C GLU A 65 9.18 19.95 0.16
N PRO A 66 10.42 19.57 -0.22
CA PRO A 66 10.77 18.18 -0.47
C PRO A 66 10.70 17.38 0.84
N ASN A 67 10.26 16.11 0.75
CA ASN A 67 9.97 15.28 1.92
C ASN A 67 10.81 14.01 2.02
N GLY A 68 11.94 13.97 1.33
CA GLY A 68 12.86 12.85 1.42
C GLY A 68 12.37 11.61 0.66
N GLY A 69 11.75 11.81 -0.50
CA GLY A 69 11.27 10.72 -1.35
C GLY A 69 12.15 10.46 -2.58
N ALA A 70 13.30 11.12 -2.72
CA ALA A 70 14.24 10.95 -3.82
C ALA A 70 15.12 9.71 -3.58
N ARG A 71 15.01 8.68 -4.43
CA ARG A 71 15.81 7.46 -4.29
C ARG A 71 16.37 7.01 -5.63
N ALA A 72 17.64 6.64 -5.62
CA ALA A 72 18.37 6.07 -6.74
C ALA A 72 18.81 4.64 -6.44
N GLN A 73 18.94 3.81 -7.46
CA GLN A 73 19.47 2.45 -7.33
C GLN A 73 20.94 2.46 -6.90
N ASP A 74 21.71 3.38 -7.44
CA ASP A 74 23.14 3.60 -7.19
C ASP A 74 23.57 4.99 -7.65
N GLY A 75 24.83 5.35 -7.47
CA GLY A 75 25.39 6.65 -7.84
C GLY A 75 25.45 6.99 -9.34
N LEU A 76 25.06 6.07 -10.22
CA LEU A 76 25.01 6.28 -11.67
C LEU A 76 23.58 6.57 -12.17
N HIS A 77 22.58 6.46 -11.27
CA HIS A 77 21.19 6.71 -11.59
C HIS A 77 20.69 8.03 -11.01
N HIS A 78 19.87 8.74 -11.76
CA HIS A 78 19.17 9.92 -11.22
C HIS A 78 18.15 9.50 -10.17
N PRO A 79 18.08 10.21 -9.02
CA PRO A 79 17.05 9.96 -8.02
C PRO A 79 15.64 10.16 -8.60
N LEU A 80 14.74 9.25 -8.28
CA LEU A 80 13.33 9.30 -8.65
C LEU A 80 12.47 9.33 -7.39
N VAL A 81 11.25 9.85 -7.51
CA VAL A 81 10.26 9.71 -6.44
C VAL A 81 9.93 8.23 -6.23
N ARG A 82 10.21 7.69 -5.05
CA ARG A 82 10.03 6.28 -4.67
C ARG A 82 9.46 6.15 -3.27
N MET A 83 8.70 5.08 -3.07
CA MET A 83 8.26 4.65 -1.73
C MET A 83 9.43 4.18 -0.86
N SER A 84 9.21 4.13 0.44
CA SER A 84 10.12 3.56 1.44
C SER A 84 9.48 2.33 2.11
N ASN A 85 8.91 2.47 3.30
CA ASN A 85 8.07 1.47 3.95
C ASN A 85 6.64 2.00 3.95
N THR A 86 5.83 1.54 3.01
CA THR A 86 4.46 2.03 2.82
C THR A 86 3.47 1.07 3.46
N MET A 87 2.62 1.59 4.35
CA MET A 87 1.67 0.78 5.11
C MET A 87 0.28 1.40 5.12
N ILE A 88 -0.74 0.54 5.06
CA ILE A 88 -2.08 0.88 5.54
C ILE A 88 -2.06 0.74 7.07
N MET A 89 -2.59 1.74 7.76
CA MET A 89 -2.65 1.73 9.22
C MET A 89 -3.78 0.82 9.72
N GLY A 90 -3.61 0.26 10.92
CA GLY A 90 -4.61 -0.61 11.54
C GLY A 90 -5.94 0.11 11.83
N GLY A 91 -7.01 -0.66 11.81
CA GLY A 91 -8.37 -0.23 12.12
C GLY A 91 -8.82 -0.61 13.53
N ASN A 92 -10.08 -1.03 13.67
CA ASN A 92 -10.75 -1.26 14.94
C ASN A 92 -11.19 -2.71 15.20
N HIS A 93 -11.03 -3.63 14.24
CA HIS A 93 -11.32 -5.04 14.44
C HIS A 93 -10.13 -5.74 15.12
N ASP A 94 -10.39 -6.58 16.12
CA ASP A 94 -9.33 -7.24 16.85
C ASP A 94 -8.79 -8.48 16.12
N THR A 95 -9.66 -9.19 15.40
CA THR A 95 -9.35 -10.47 14.75
C THR A 95 -9.81 -10.52 13.29
N ILE A 96 -9.37 -11.54 12.58
CA ILE A 96 -9.90 -11.86 11.25
C ILE A 96 -11.36 -12.35 11.35
N ASP A 97 -11.71 -13.06 12.41
CA ASP A 97 -13.06 -13.59 12.61
C ASP A 97 -14.07 -12.42 12.72
N ASP A 98 -13.69 -11.33 13.42
CA ASP A 98 -14.49 -10.10 13.47
C ASP A 98 -14.73 -9.48 12.09
N LEU A 99 -13.77 -9.65 11.17
CA LEU A 99 -13.92 -9.16 9.78
C LEU A 99 -14.79 -10.06 8.91
N MET A 100 -14.92 -11.34 9.27
CA MET A 100 -15.64 -12.34 8.50
C MET A 100 -17.08 -12.58 8.98
N GLU A 101 -17.41 -12.22 10.21
CA GLU A 101 -18.65 -12.59 10.91
C GLU A 101 -19.93 -12.38 10.08
N ASP A 102 -20.00 -11.32 9.28
CA ASP A 102 -21.15 -10.92 8.47
C ASP A 102 -20.94 -11.16 6.95
N ILE A 103 -20.00 -12.02 6.58
CA ILE A 103 -19.76 -12.38 5.18
C ILE A 103 -20.48 -13.68 4.85
N ASP A 104 -21.59 -13.60 4.11
CA ASP A 104 -22.31 -14.77 3.63
C ASP A 104 -21.47 -15.60 2.63
N TYR A 105 -20.79 -14.89 1.71
CA TYR A 105 -19.96 -15.52 0.67
C TYR A 105 -18.82 -14.60 0.27
N GLY A 106 -17.58 -15.11 0.28
CA GLY A 106 -16.39 -14.31 -0.01
C GLY A 106 -15.15 -15.15 -0.23
N ILE A 107 -14.00 -14.49 -0.41
CA ILE A 107 -12.70 -15.14 -0.58
C ILE A 107 -11.71 -14.52 0.40
N TYR A 108 -11.08 -15.34 1.20
CA TYR A 108 -9.88 -14.98 1.95
C TYR A 108 -8.65 -15.27 1.12
N ALA A 109 -7.84 -14.25 0.84
CA ALA A 109 -6.58 -14.37 0.11
C ALA A 109 -5.43 -13.96 1.04
N CYS A 110 -4.41 -14.80 1.16
CA CYS A 110 -3.29 -14.61 2.07
C CYS A 110 -1.95 -14.77 1.37
N GLY A 111 -0.97 -13.95 1.78
CA GLY A 111 0.36 -13.92 1.21
C GLY A 111 0.39 -13.47 -0.25
N SER A 112 1.59 -13.41 -0.83
CA SER A 112 1.76 -13.03 -2.22
C SER A 112 2.79 -13.93 -2.91
N ARG A 113 2.47 -14.37 -4.14
CA ARG A 113 3.41 -15.01 -5.07
C ARG A 113 3.94 -14.02 -6.11
N GLY A 114 3.76 -12.73 -5.86
CA GLY A 114 4.13 -11.66 -6.78
C GLY A 114 2.97 -11.18 -7.64
N GLY A 115 3.21 -10.14 -8.40
CA GLY A 115 2.21 -9.51 -9.26
C GLY A 115 2.79 -8.35 -10.06
N GLN A 116 1.93 -7.60 -10.69
CA GLN A 116 2.28 -6.46 -11.52
C GLN A 116 1.41 -5.25 -11.18
N VAL A 117 2.01 -4.06 -11.34
CA VAL A 117 1.33 -2.77 -11.18
C VAL A 117 1.59 -1.93 -12.42
N ASP A 118 0.54 -1.44 -13.06
CA ASP A 118 0.61 -0.38 -14.06
C ASP A 118 0.36 0.96 -13.35
N THR A 119 1.42 1.66 -13.01
CA THR A 119 1.33 2.94 -12.29
C THR A 119 0.71 4.05 -13.13
N GLY A 120 0.72 3.93 -14.47
CA GLY A 120 0.09 4.88 -15.38
C GLY A 120 -1.43 4.78 -15.35
N LYS A 121 -1.95 3.56 -15.30
CA LYS A 121 -3.40 3.28 -15.22
C LYS A 121 -3.90 3.17 -13.78
N GLY A 122 -3.00 2.91 -12.83
CA GLY A 122 -3.35 2.62 -11.43
C GLY A 122 -3.96 1.24 -11.24
N SER A 123 -3.73 0.31 -12.18
CA SER A 123 -4.20 -1.07 -12.09
C SER A 123 -3.14 -1.99 -11.51
N PHE A 124 -3.59 -3.06 -10.87
CA PHE A 124 -2.72 -4.09 -10.33
C PHE A 124 -3.33 -5.48 -10.47
N GLN A 125 -2.48 -6.49 -10.39
CA GLN A 125 -2.84 -7.90 -10.23
C GLN A 125 -1.78 -8.59 -9.38
N PHE A 126 -2.18 -9.25 -8.31
CA PHE A 126 -1.32 -10.05 -7.44
C PHE A 126 -1.89 -11.44 -7.21
N ALA A 127 -1.03 -12.46 -7.33
CA ALA A 127 -1.40 -13.84 -7.02
C ALA A 127 -1.26 -14.08 -5.51
N ALA A 128 -2.29 -14.66 -4.90
CA ALA A 128 -2.25 -15.09 -3.51
C ALA A 128 -1.38 -16.35 -3.34
N GLN A 129 -0.72 -16.46 -2.20
CA GLN A 129 0.01 -17.68 -1.82
C GLN A 129 -0.97 -18.77 -1.38
N GLU A 130 -1.98 -18.39 -0.62
CA GLU A 130 -3.06 -19.24 -0.15
C GLU A 130 -4.39 -18.51 -0.31
N ALA A 131 -5.46 -19.25 -0.56
CA ALA A 131 -6.80 -18.69 -0.58
C ALA A 131 -7.85 -19.70 -0.12
N TRP A 132 -8.93 -19.19 0.46
CA TRP A 132 -10.02 -19.97 1.03
C TRP A 132 -11.34 -19.33 0.68
N LEU A 133 -12.35 -20.16 0.49
CA LEU A 133 -13.73 -19.70 0.40
C LEU A 133 -14.23 -19.33 1.79
N ILE A 134 -14.91 -18.20 1.90
CA ILE A 134 -15.66 -17.82 3.11
C ILE A 134 -17.12 -18.13 2.83
N GLU A 135 -17.77 -18.90 3.73
CA GLU A 135 -19.21 -19.19 3.69
C GLU A 135 -19.78 -19.02 5.10
N ASN A 136 -20.74 -18.11 5.23
CA ASN A 136 -21.39 -17.79 6.53
C ASN A 136 -20.40 -17.44 7.65
N GLY A 137 -19.39 -16.63 7.33
CA GLY A 137 -18.37 -16.19 8.29
C GLY A 137 -17.23 -17.17 8.56
N GLU A 138 -17.22 -18.34 7.94
CA GLU A 138 -16.22 -19.39 8.18
C GLU A 138 -15.37 -19.68 6.93
N LEU A 139 -14.08 -19.99 7.14
CA LEU A 139 -13.20 -20.48 6.08
C LEU A 139 -13.54 -21.95 5.79
N THR A 140 -13.95 -22.27 4.56
CA THR A 140 -14.46 -23.61 4.21
C THR A 140 -13.54 -24.35 3.24
N THR A 141 -13.52 -23.98 1.97
CA THR A 141 -12.83 -24.72 0.91
C THR A 141 -11.53 -24.01 0.50
N PRO A 142 -10.37 -24.70 0.52
CA PRO A 142 -9.15 -24.14 -0.01
C PRO A 142 -9.27 -23.94 -1.53
N LEU A 143 -8.82 -22.78 -2.00
CA LEU A 143 -8.85 -22.39 -3.41
C LEU A 143 -7.43 -22.41 -3.98
N LYS A 144 -7.32 -22.72 -5.26
CA LYS A 144 -6.05 -22.80 -5.97
C LYS A 144 -5.95 -21.69 -7.02
N ASP A 145 -4.72 -21.17 -7.18
CA ASP A 145 -4.35 -20.21 -8.23
C ASP A 145 -5.19 -18.91 -8.22
N VAL A 146 -5.55 -18.43 -7.04
CA VAL A 146 -6.32 -17.20 -6.88
C VAL A 146 -5.43 -15.98 -7.09
N SER A 147 -5.93 -15.01 -7.83
CA SER A 147 -5.35 -13.67 -7.96
C SER A 147 -6.38 -12.59 -7.65
N VAL A 148 -5.92 -11.49 -7.07
CA VAL A 148 -6.73 -10.29 -6.83
C VAL A 148 -6.25 -9.19 -7.76
N SER A 149 -7.17 -8.53 -8.45
CA SER A 149 -6.88 -7.45 -9.38
C SER A 149 -7.89 -6.32 -9.29
N GLY A 150 -7.53 -5.14 -9.80
CA GLY A 150 -8.42 -4.00 -9.81
C GLY A 150 -7.70 -2.68 -10.08
N LEU A 151 -8.47 -1.60 -9.94
CA LEU A 151 -7.94 -0.24 -9.89
C LEU A 151 -7.68 0.14 -8.43
N THR A 152 -6.47 0.61 -8.13
CA THR A 152 -6.04 0.92 -6.76
C THR A 152 -7.02 1.84 -6.02
N LEU A 153 -7.53 2.88 -6.69
CA LEU A 153 -8.45 3.83 -6.06
C LEU A 153 -9.83 3.21 -5.79
N GLU A 154 -10.33 2.35 -6.67
CA GLU A 154 -11.59 1.64 -6.45
C GLU A 154 -11.47 0.67 -5.26
N ILE A 155 -10.36 -0.08 -5.21
CA ILE A 155 -10.09 -0.96 -4.06
C ILE A 155 -10.02 -0.16 -2.75
N LEU A 156 -9.31 0.97 -2.71
CA LEU A 156 -9.25 1.80 -1.51
C LEU A 156 -10.61 2.37 -1.09
N GLN A 157 -11.51 2.62 -2.04
CA GLN A 157 -12.89 3.04 -1.75
C GLN A 157 -13.75 1.90 -1.21
N ASN A 158 -13.46 0.66 -1.65
CA ASN A 158 -14.20 -0.54 -1.27
C ASN A 158 -13.71 -1.17 0.05
N VAL A 159 -12.66 -0.63 0.68
CA VAL A 159 -12.21 -1.08 2.01
C VAL A 159 -13.27 -0.72 3.04
N ASN A 160 -13.84 -1.73 3.70
CA ASN A 160 -14.90 -1.57 4.69
C ASN A 160 -14.61 -2.22 6.05
N GLY A 161 -13.43 -2.83 6.22
CA GLY A 161 -12.96 -3.37 7.49
C GLY A 161 -11.44 -3.52 7.53
N LEU A 162 -10.84 -3.25 8.68
CA LEU A 162 -9.40 -3.36 8.92
C LEU A 162 -9.16 -3.92 10.31
N THR A 163 -8.25 -4.91 10.45
CA THR A 163 -7.80 -5.32 11.78
C THR A 163 -6.91 -4.26 12.42
N ARG A 164 -6.78 -4.31 13.75
CA ARG A 164 -5.97 -3.34 14.52
C ARG A 164 -4.48 -3.49 14.25
N ASP A 165 -4.01 -4.72 14.15
CA ASP A 165 -2.60 -5.03 13.99
C ASP A 165 -2.14 -4.81 12.54
N ALA A 166 -1.41 -3.72 12.31
CA ALA A 166 -0.70 -3.48 11.07
C ALA A 166 0.77 -3.90 11.22
N LYS A 167 1.27 -4.70 10.28
CA LYS A 167 2.66 -5.20 10.29
C LYS A 167 3.33 -4.93 8.96
N LEU A 168 4.64 -4.63 9.01
CA LEU A 168 5.47 -4.69 7.81
C LEU A 168 5.52 -6.15 7.33
N ALA A 169 5.26 -6.35 6.05
CA ALA A 169 5.42 -7.61 5.36
C ALA A 169 6.91 -7.92 5.07
N ALA A 170 7.16 -8.95 4.29
CA ALA A 170 8.49 -9.30 3.85
C ALA A 170 9.14 -8.17 3.04
N PRO A 171 10.49 -8.07 3.08
CA PRO A 171 11.22 -7.08 2.29
C PRO A 171 10.98 -7.28 0.79
N GLY A 172 10.88 -6.18 0.05
CA GLY A 172 10.63 -6.17 -1.37
C GLY A 172 11.49 -5.18 -2.14
N PHE A 173 11.30 -5.16 -3.45
CA PHE A 173 11.97 -4.21 -4.34
C PHE A 173 10.93 -3.48 -5.19
N CYS A 174 11.04 -2.17 -5.24
CA CYS A 174 10.25 -1.34 -6.14
C CYS A 174 11.00 -1.12 -7.45
N GLY A 175 10.40 -1.51 -8.58
CA GLY A 175 10.93 -1.28 -9.94
C GLY A 175 10.29 -0.04 -10.58
N LYS A 176 11.12 0.88 -11.09
CA LYS A 176 10.70 2.06 -11.88
C LYS A 176 11.84 2.47 -12.83
N GLY A 177 12.16 1.57 -13.79
CA GLY A 177 13.35 1.73 -14.61
C GLY A 177 14.68 1.51 -13.89
N GLN A 178 14.67 1.55 -12.59
CA GLN A 178 15.74 1.25 -11.64
C GLN A 178 15.13 0.64 -10.37
N THR A 179 15.89 -0.09 -9.56
CA THR A 179 15.38 -0.87 -8.43
C THR A 179 15.86 -0.30 -7.10
N VAL A 180 14.96 -0.16 -6.12
CA VAL A 180 15.31 0.21 -4.74
C VAL A 180 14.65 -0.72 -3.73
N PRO A 181 15.31 -1.00 -2.56
CA PRO A 181 14.70 -1.80 -1.50
C PRO A 181 13.53 -1.04 -0.85
N VAL A 182 12.44 -1.74 -0.58
CA VAL A 182 11.22 -1.18 0.03
C VAL A 182 10.62 -2.16 1.02
N GLY A 183 9.81 -1.65 1.95
CA GLY A 183 8.88 -2.43 2.75
C GLY A 183 7.45 -2.06 2.37
N ASP A 184 6.57 -3.01 2.46
CA ASP A 184 5.12 -2.80 2.39
C ASP A 184 4.46 -3.49 3.58
N GLY A 185 3.23 -3.12 3.88
CA GLY A 185 2.53 -3.73 4.99
C GLY A 185 1.14 -3.17 5.23
N GLY A 186 0.51 -3.73 6.23
CA GLY A 186 -0.82 -3.31 6.65
C GLY A 186 -1.47 -4.33 7.59
N PRO A 187 -2.74 -4.07 7.94
CA PRO A 187 -3.61 -5.00 8.64
C PRO A 187 -4.22 -6.03 7.67
N ILE A 188 -4.94 -7.00 8.20
CA ILE A 188 -5.90 -7.77 7.40
C ILE A 188 -7.02 -6.82 7.01
N MET A 189 -7.43 -6.87 5.75
CA MET A 189 -8.31 -5.89 5.15
C MET A 189 -9.51 -6.58 4.49
N ARG A 190 -10.72 -6.13 4.84
CA ARG A 190 -11.94 -6.51 4.14
C ARG A 190 -12.25 -5.51 3.03
N ILE A 191 -12.50 -6.02 1.85
CA ILE A 191 -12.84 -5.27 0.66
C ILE A 191 -14.20 -5.77 0.18
N SER A 192 -15.18 -4.88 0.06
CA SER A 192 -16.55 -5.26 -0.32
C SER A 192 -16.66 -5.77 -1.75
N GLU A 193 -15.77 -5.32 -2.64
CA GLU A 193 -15.76 -5.71 -4.05
C GLU A 193 -14.34 -5.64 -4.61
N ALA A 194 -13.89 -6.74 -5.22
CA ALA A 194 -12.63 -6.84 -5.95
C ALA A 194 -12.78 -7.88 -7.07
N LEU A 195 -11.99 -7.73 -8.13
CA LEU A 195 -11.93 -8.77 -9.18
C LEU A 195 -11.00 -9.88 -8.72
N VAL A 196 -11.54 -11.09 -8.66
CA VAL A 196 -10.81 -12.30 -8.28
C VAL A 196 -10.85 -13.28 -9.46
N GLY A 197 -9.70 -13.87 -9.79
CA GLY A 197 -9.55 -14.81 -10.89
C GLY A 197 -8.51 -15.89 -10.62
#